data_f82414395d9ce51031a9f58b542bf8ab
#
_entry.id   f82414395d9ce51031a9f58b542bf8ab
#
_cell.length_a   1.000
_cell.length_b   1.000
_cell.length_c   1.000
_cell.angle_alpha   90.00
_cell.angle_beta   90.00
_cell.angle_gamma   90.00
#
_symmetry.space_group_name_H-M   'P 1'
#
loop_
_entity.id
_entity.type
_entity.pdbx_description
1 polymer ?
#
loop_
_entity_poly.entity_id
_entity_poly.type
_entity_poly.pdbx_seq_one_letter_code
_entity_poly.pdbx_strand_id
1 'polypeptide(L)'
;MPALLIIAWLVRDIRAADGPVAVWEYWSGTADLRDAPRTTTSATSLVLLSAYAAAVVAALRSASAAPVLIVTGVVTFALRLPGVWTVADAPGPEDLRDRALLTTYVALAAGLGMIVAGAAGRRPAPEGAERPAGPGRGAGVAAFLLLGFQGLIFAAWEIRQPFVYPSELYPAWFIGGEPLTTPLTEGPPGWVAVTHILMLLVAAVGAVAGAAHARPLGLIAGGFVLSSGVLGMARVIHYEMYEQFTTLATEAQLDMMTSVSSLLVGPVVLIVLARKGVGRAPVGGAPGPWGGVGPWGVQPPAHAPHQPPAPGFGPPQGGGFGPPPASPPPRW
;
A
#
# COMPACT_ATOMS: atom_id res chain seq x y z
N MET A 1 1.39 17.25 -7.10
CA MET A 1 2.69 17.39 -7.80
C MET A 1 3.21 16.04 -8.34
N PRO A 2 3.53 14.96 -7.56
CA PRO A 2 4.13 13.73 -8.11
C PRO A 2 3.33 13.08 -9.22
N ALA A 3 1.99 13.05 -9.13
CA ALA A 3 1.13 12.52 -10.18
C ALA A 3 1.30 13.24 -11.52
N LEU A 4 1.42 14.58 -11.49
CA LEU A 4 1.62 15.39 -12.70
C LEU A 4 2.98 15.10 -13.35
N LEU A 5 4.02 14.87 -12.55
CA LEU A 5 5.33 14.49 -13.06
C LEU A 5 5.29 13.12 -13.77
N ILE A 6 4.61 12.13 -13.17
CA ILE A 6 4.41 10.82 -13.81
C ILE A 6 3.66 10.98 -15.13
N ILE A 7 2.58 11.76 -15.15
CA ILE A 7 1.82 12.02 -16.38
C ILE A 7 2.70 12.67 -17.45
N ALA A 8 3.51 13.67 -17.07
CA ALA A 8 4.43 14.34 -18.02
C ALA A 8 5.44 13.36 -18.61
N TRP A 9 6.01 12.47 -17.80
CA TRP A 9 6.94 11.42 -18.27
C TRP A 9 6.25 10.41 -19.16
N LEU A 10 5.03 9.96 -18.83
CA LEU A 10 4.23 9.06 -19.67
C LEU A 10 3.92 9.68 -21.04
N VAL A 11 3.51 10.95 -21.06
CA VAL A 11 3.25 11.68 -22.32
C VAL A 11 4.54 11.79 -23.14
N ARG A 12 5.66 12.05 -22.50
CA ARG A 12 6.97 12.08 -23.16
C ARG A 12 7.31 10.73 -23.77
N ASP A 13 7.15 9.64 -23.02
CA ASP A 13 7.48 8.30 -23.49
C ASP A 13 6.56 7.86 -24.64
N ILE A 14 5.26 8.15 -24.57
CA ILE A 14 4.32 7.86 -25.66
C ILE A 14 4.71 8.62 -26.95
N ARG A 15 5.15 9.89 -26.81
CA ARG A 15 5.60 10.67 -27.97
C ARG A 15 6.92 10.17 -28.53
N ALA A 16 7.87 9.77 -27.67
CA ALA A 16 9.17 9.28 -28.07
C ALA A 16 9.13 7.88 -28.71
N ALA A 17 8.13 7.08 -28.35
CA ALA A 17 7.92 5.73 -28.84
C ALA A 17 6.93 5.64 -30.02
N ASP A 18 6.46 6.78 -30.56
CA ASP A 18 5.44 6.86 -31.61
C ASP A 18 4.12 6.16 -31.27
N GLY A 19 3.80 6.05 -29.98
CA GLY A 19 2.51 5.57 -29.54
C GLY A 19 2.51 4.76 -28.23
N PRO A 20 1.32 4.54 -27.65
CA PRO A 20 1.19 3.83 -26.38
C PRO A 20 1.48 2.33 -26.49
N VAL A 21 1.32 1.74 -27.69
CA VAL A 21 1.58 0.32 -27.93
C VAL A 21 3.07 0.02 -27.78
N ALA A 22 3.94 0.84 -28.37
CA ALA A 22 5.40 0.66 -28.24
C ALA A 22 5.88 0.84 -26.79
N VAL A 23 5.28 1.76 -26.03
CA VAL A 23 5.56 1.89 -24.58
C VAL A 23 5.14 0.62 -23.84
N TRP A 24 3.97 0.07 -24.16
CA TRP A 24 3.49 -1.19 -23.58
C TRP A 24 4.40 -2.38 -23.91
N GLU A 25 4.82 -2.52 -25.16
CA GLU A 25 5.76 -3.56 -25.59
C GLU A 25 7.09 -3.47 -24.84
N TYR A 26 7.60 -2.25 -24.66
CA TYR A 26 8.81 -2.04 -23.87
C TYR A 26 8.60 -2.47 -22.40
N TRP A 27 7.51 -2.05 -21.75
CA TRP A 27 7.24 -2.39 -20.35
C TRP A 27 7.01 -3.89 -20.15
N SER A 28 6.35 -4.54 -21.10
CA SER A 28 6.11 -5.98 -21.05
C SER A 28 7.33 -6.81 -21.42
N GLY A 29 8.37 -6.20 -21.99
CA GLY A 29 9.55 -6.91 -22.49
C GLY A 29 9.28 -7.69 -23.77
N THR A 30 8.30 -7.25 -24.58
CA THR A 30 7.95 -7.84 -25.88
C THR A 30 8.47 -7.00 -27.06
N ALA A 31 9.03 -5.81 -26.80
CA ALA A 31 9.65 -4.98 -27.82
C ALA A 31 10.97 -5.57 -28.32
N ASP A 32 11.28 -5.36 -29.59
CA ASP A 32 12.63 -5.58 -30.10
C ASP A 32 13.57 -4.50 -29.50
N LEU A 33 14.42 -4.92 -28.56
CA LEU A 33 15.29 -4.01 -27.81
C LEU A 33 16.35 -3.31 -28.66
N ARG A 34 16.55 -3.76 -29.92
CA ARG A 34 17.54 -3.15 -30.82
C ARG A 34 17.08 -1.80 -31.34
N ASP A 35 15.77 -1.64 -31.56
CA ASP A 35 15.18 -0.45 -32.17
C ASP A 35 14.27 0.33 -31.19
N ALA A 36 13.97 -0.24 -30.03
CA ALA A 36 13.05 0.37 -29.06
C ALA A 36 13.67 1.61 -28.39
N PRO A 37 12.97 2.74 -28.42
CA PRO A 37 13.38 3.90 -27.65
C PRO A 37 13.31 3.56 -26.14
N ARG A 38 14.38 3.90 -25.41
CA ARG A 38 14.41 3.69 -23.96
C ARG A 38 13.28 4.50 -23.30
N THR A 39 12.35 3.83 -22.64
CA THR A 39 11.35 4.50 -21.84
C THR A 39 11.96 5.04 -20.55
N THR A 40 11.42 6.15 -20.07
CA THR A 40 11.80 6.71 -18.76
C THR A 40 10.92 6.19 -17.66
N THR A 41 9.73 5.66 -18.01
CA THR A 41 8.73 5.12 -17.09
C THR A 41 8.60 3.61 -17.22
N SER A 42 7.98 2.99 -16.22
CA SER A 42 7.57 1.59 -16.19
C SER A 42 6.12 1.47 -15.72
N ALA A 43 5.59 0.25 -15.71
CA ALA A 43 4.28 -0.02 -15.15
C ALA A 43 4.16 0.33 -13.65
N THR A 44 5.28 0.34 -12.89
CA THR A 44 5.37 0.88 -11.53
C THR A 44 4.82 2.30 -11.44
N SER A 45 5.05 3.11 -12.47
CA SER A 45 4.55 4.48 -12.54
C SER A 45 3.04 4.57 -12.57
N LEU A 46 2.33 3.63 -13.23
CA LEU A 46 0.85 3.58 -13.22
C LEU A 46 0.28 3.21 -11.85
N VAL A 47 0.92 2.28 -11.16
CA VAL A 47 0.51 1.89 -9.80
C VAL A 47 0.69 3.08 -8.85
N LEU A 48 1.83 3.78 -8.92
CA LEU A 48 2.07 4.99 -8.12
C LEU A 48 1.09 6.10 -8.46
N LEU A 49 0.78 6.33 -9.74
CA LEU A 49 -0.22 7.31 -10.17
C LEU A 49 -1.59 7.02 -9.54
N SER A 50 -2.01 5.74 -9.56
CA SER A 50 -3.25 5.28 -8.93
C SER A 50 -3.23 5.48 -7.41
N ALA A 51 -2.09 5.21 -6.75
CA ALA A 51 -1.91 5.45 -5.33
C ALA A 51 -2.00 6.94 -4.97
N TYR A 52 -1.41 7.83 -5.78
CA TYR A 52 -1.52 9.27 -5.59
C TYR A 52 -2.94 9.77 -5.78
N ALA A 53 -3.66 9.27 -6.79
CA ALA A 53 -5.08 9.62 -6.98
C ALA A 53 -5.91 9.18 -5.77
N ALA A 54 -5.71 7.97 -5.27
CA ALA A 54 -6.36 7.47 -4.07
C ALA A 54 -6.01 8.30 -2.82
N ALA A 55 -4.74 8.72 -2.67
CA ALA A 55 -4.30 9.57 -1.57
C ALA A 55 -4.97 10.96 -1.60
N VAL A 56 -5.10 11.56 -2.77
CA VAL A 56 -5.82 12.84 -2.95
C VAL A 56 -7.29 12.69 -2.57
N VAL A 57 -7.97 11.66 -3.09
CA VAL A 57 -9.37 11.38 -2.75
C VAL A 57 -9.54 11.14 -1.26
N ALA A 58 -8.65 10.37 -0.63
CA ALA A 58 -8.68 10.13 0.82
C ALA A 58 -8.47 11.42 1.61
N ALA A 59 -7.51 12.26 1.21
CA ALA A 59 -7.24 13.53 1.87
C ALA A 59 -8.43 14.49 1.85
N LEU A 60 -9.20 14.49 0.75
CA LEU A 60 -10.35 15.36 0.57
C LEU A 60 -11.65 14.85 1.21
N ARG A 61 -11.79 13.52 1.40
CA ARG A 61 -13.09 12.89 1.72
C ARG A 61 -13.11 12.04 2.98
N SER A 62 -11.98 11.75 3.60
CA SER A 62 -11.91 10.67 4.59
C SER A 62 -11.17 11.03 5.87
N ALA A 63 -11.75 10.64 7.01
CA ALA A 63 -11.05 10.61 8.30
C ALA A 63 -9.84 9.63 8.32
N SER A 64 -9.76 8.72 7.36
CA SER A 64 -8.65 7.78 7.19
C SER A 64 -7.53 8.29 6.26
N ALA A 65 -7.47 9.59 5.98
CA ALA A 65 -6.43 10.19 5.15
C ALA A 65 -5.00 9.93 5.68
N ALA A 66 -4.81 9.99 7.00
CA ALA A 66 -3.50 9.84 7.61
C ALA A 66 -2.77 8.53 7.24
N PRO A 67 -3.34 7.33 7.43
CA PRO A 67 -2.66 6.09 7.04
C PRO A 67 -2.42 5.99 5.53
N VAL A 68 -3.33 6.51 4.69
CA VAL A 68 -3.15 6.51 3.23
C VAL A 68 -1.98 7.40 2.82
N LEU A 69 -1.89 8.62 3.36
CA LEU A 69 -0.79 9.54 3.08
C LEU A 69 0.56 8.97 3.53
N ILE A 70 0.63 8.43 4.76
CA ILE A 70 1.88 7.85 5.27
C ILE A 70 2.33 6.70 4.40
N VAL A 71 1.44 5.75 4.08
CA VAL A 71 1.78 4.59 3.26
C VAL A 71 2.21 5.01 1.86
N THR A 72 1.45 5.89 1.20
CA THR A 72 1.81 6.39 -0.14
C THR A 72 3.14 7.13 -0.10
N GLY A 73 3.40 7.92 0.94
CA GLY A 73 4.66 8.62 1.13
C GLY A 73 5.85 7.67 1.32
N VAL A 74 5.70 6.65 2.17
CA VAL A 74 6.74 5.63 2.41
C VAL A 74 7.05 4.85 1.15
N VAL A 75 6.02 4.39 0.42
CA VAL A 75 6.20 3.65 -0.85
C VAL A 75 6.89 4.53 -1.90
N THR A 76 6.45 5.79 -2.03
CA THR A 76 7.10 6.74 -2.94
C THR A 76 8.57 6.93 -2.59
N PHE A 77 8.86 7.18 -1.33
CA PHE A 77 10.23 7.39 -0.85
C PHE A 77 11.09 6.16 -1.12
N ALA A 78 10.63 4.96 -0.75
CA ALA A 78 11.38 3.72 -0.94
C ALA A 78 11.68 3.44 -2.42
N LEU A 79 10.70 3.61 -3.32
CA LEU A 79 10.87 3.33 -4.75
C LEU A 79 11.68 4.41 -5.49
N ARG A 80 11.68 5.66 -5.01
CA ARG A 80 12.40 6.77 -5.66
C ARG A 80 13.78 7.06 -5.08
N LEU A 81 14.08 6.53 -3.90
CA LEU A 81 15.37 6.75 -3.23
C LEU A 81 16.58 6.36 -4.09
N PRO A 82 16.59 5.20 -4.78
CA PRO A 82 17.74 4.83 -5.63
C PRO A 82 18.03 5.83 -6.74
N GLY A 83 17.03 6.52 -7.25
CA GLY A 83 17.21 7.52 -8.31
C GLY A 83 18.20 8.65 -7.96
N VAL A 84 18.49 8.85 -6.67
CA VAL A 84 19.49 9.83 -6.22
C VAL A 84 20.89 9.52 -6.76
N TRP A 85 21.23 8.25 -6.86
CA TRP A 85 22.54 7.80 -7.35
C TRP A 85 22.48 7.13 -8.72
N THR A 86 21.40 6.45 -9.09
CA THR A 86 21.32 5.72 -10.36
C THR A 86 21.08 6.62 -11.56
N VAL A 87 20.37 7.74 -11.39
CA VAL A 87 20.06 8.67 -12.49
C VAL A 87 21.29 9.46 -12.90
N ALA A 88 22.18 9.79 -11.96
CA ALA A 88 23.39 10.56 -12.25
C ALA A 88 24.31 9.83 -13.25
N ASP A 89 24.43 8.51 -13.09
CA ASP A 89 25.29 7.66 -13.91
C ASP A 89 24.56 7.00 -15.08
N ALA A 90 23.26 7.31 -15.28
CA ALA A 90 22.46 6.69 -16.32
C ALA A 90 22.93 7.12 -17.72
N PRO A 91 23.01 6.19 -18.70
CA PRO A 91 23.36 6.54 -20.06
C PRO A 91 22.26 7.36 -20.74
N GLY A 92 22.61 8.39 -21.49
CA GLY A 92 21.68 9.22 -22.26
C GLY A 92 21.98 10.72 -22.23
N PRO A 93 21.11 11.54 -22.82
CA PRO A 93 21.27 12.99 -22.86
C PRO A 93 21.30 13.61 -21.47
N GLU A 94 22.16 14.56 -21.25
CA GLU A 94 22.38 15.21 -19.95
C GLU A 94 21.12 15.96 -19.47
N ASP A 95 20.45 16.67 -20.38
CA ASP A 95 19.19 17.37 -20.05
C ASP A 95 18.09 16.44 -19.58
N LEU A 96 18.07 15.21 -20.08
CA LEU A 96 17.10 14.19 -19.66
C LEU A 96 17.42 13.66 -18.26
N ARG A 97 18.70 13.45 -17.95
CA ARG A 97 19.17 13.05 -16.62
C ARG A 97 18.85 14.12 -15.58
N ASP A 98 19.14 15.38 -15.88
CA ASP A 98 18.88 16.50 -14.97
C ASP A 98 17.40 16.61 -14.63
N ARG A 99 16.53 16.47 -15.62
CA ARG A 99 15.08 16.46 -15.40
C ARG A 99 14.62 15.25 -14.56
N ALA A 100 15.23 14.09 -14.77
CA ALA A 100 14.93 12.89 -13.99
C ALA A 100 15.42 13.01 -12.54
N LEU A 101 16.62 13.58 -12.31
CA LEU A 101 17.12 13.90 -10.98
C LEU A 101 16.21 14.89 -10.25
N LEU A 102 15.83 15.98 -10.91
CA LEU A 102 14.86 16.92 -10.34
C LEU A 102 13.54 16.24 -9.98
N THR A 103 13.03 15.38 -10.86
CA THR A 103 11.82 14.59 -10.60
C THR A 103 12.00 13.69 -9.37
N THR A 104 13.14 13.04 -9.23
CA THR A 104 13.50 12.20 -8.08
C THR A 104 13.47 13.00 -6.78
N TYR A 105 14.15 14.14 -6.72
CA TYR A 105 14.16 15.01 -5.54
C TYR A 105 12.76 15.53 -5.18
N VAL A 106 11.99 15.95 -6.18
CA VAL A 106 10.60 16.39 -5.94
C VAL A 106 9.73 15.25 -5.44
N ALA A 107 9.90 14.02 -5.95
CA ALA A 107 9.15 12.86 -5.50
C ALA A 107 9.54 12.46 -4.06
N LEU A 108 10.84 12.52 -3.70
CA LEU A 108 11.32 12.26 -2.34
C LEU A 108 10.79 13.31 -1.35
N ALA A 109 10.86 14.59 -1.71
CA ALA A 109 10.33 15.67 -0.89
C ALA A 109 8.81 15.54 -0.70
N ALA A 110 8.08 15.20 -1.76
CA ALA A 110 6.65 14.97 -1.69
C ALA A 110 6.30 13.72 -0.86
N GLY A 111 7.08 12.64 -0.98
CA GLY A 111 6.95 11.44 -0.15
C GLY A 111 7.12 11.76 1.33
N LEU A 112 8.18 12.48 1.68
CA LEU A 112 8.41 12.94 3.05
C LEU A 112 7.30 13.89 3.52
N GLY A 113 6.87 14.82 2.68
CA GLY A 113 5.76 15.73 2.96
C GLY A 113 4.45 14.98 3.26
N MET A 114 4.14 13.92 2.51
CA MET A 114 2.98 13.05 2.77
C MET A 114 3.10 12.32 4.10
N ILE A 115 4.29 11.81 4.45
CA ILE A 115 4.53 11.16 5.75
C ILE A 115 4.31 12.15 6.89
N VAL A 116 4.92 13.33 6.82
CA VAL A 116 4.80 14.38 7.84
C VAL A 116 3.36 14.86 7.96
N ALA A 117 2.69 15.16 6.84
CA ALA A 117 1.29 15.58 6.83
C ALA A 117 0.36 14.52 7.43
N GLY A 118 0.57 13.25 7.08
CA GLY A 118 -0.18 12.14 7.64
C GLY A 118 0.09 11.93 9.13
N ALA A 119 1.33 12.11 9.59
CA ALA A 119 1.68 12.02 11.00
C ALA A 119 1.10 13.20 11.83
N ALA A 120 1.23 14.43 11.33
CA ALA A 120 0.71 15.64 11.97
C ALA A 120 -0.83 15.68 11.95
N GLY A 121 -1.47 15.14 10.92
CA GLY A 121 -2.92 15.09 10.79
C GLY A 121 -3.62 14.07 11.71
N ARG A 122 -2.90 13.31 12.51
CA ARG A 122 -3.46 12.38 13.50
C ARG A 122 -4.05 13.16 14.67
N ARG A 123 -5.28 13.62 14.52
CA ARG A 123 -6.03 14.18 15.65
C ARG A 123 -6.49 13.03 16.56
N PRO A 124 -6.49 13.21 17.91
CA PRO A 124 -7.22 12.31 18.78
C PRO A 124 -8.66 12.20 18.28
N ALA A 125 -9.13 10.99 18.05
CA ALA A 125 -10.52 10.81 17.65
C ALA A 125 -11.40 11.40 18.78
N PRO A 126 -12.40 12.26 18.47
CA PRO A 126 -13.39 12.65 19.45
C PRO A 126 -13.98 11.41 20.14
N GLU A 127 -14.31 11.51 21.42
CA GLU A 127 -14.98 10.44 22.15
C GLU A 127 -16.24 10.01 21.35
N GLY A 128 -16.29 8.73 20.95
CA GLY A 128 -17.36 8.19 20.10
C GLY A 128 -17.11 8.17 18.59
N ALA A 129 -16.05 8.79 18.09
CA ALA A 129 -15.71 8.68 16.66
C ALA A 129 -15.10 7.31 16.34
N GLU A 130 -15.61 6.67 15.28
CA GLU A 130 -15.05 5.42 14.77
C GLU A 130 -13.59 5.61 14.36
N ARG A 131 -12.67 4.87 14.99
CA ARG A 131 -11.27 4.82 14.56
C ARG A 131 -11.21 4.19 13.17
N PRO A 132 -10.27 4.62 12.30
CA PRO A 132 -10.05 3.97 11.03
C PRO A 132 -9.88 2.46 11.25
N ALA A 133 -10.88 1.69 10.86
CA ALA A 133 -10.86 0.25 11.03
C ALA A 133 -9.92 -0.37 9.99
N GLY A 134 -9.06 -1.28 10.42
CA GLY A 134 -8.34 -2.19 9.54
C GLY A 134 -9.30 -3.11 8.78
N PRO A 135 -8.79 -4.01 7.95
CA PRO A 135 -9.62 -5.00 7.27
C PRO A 135 -10.38 -5.85 8.31
N GLY A 136 -11.64 -6.21 8.01
CA GLY A 136 -12.42 -7.13 8.82
C GLY A 136 -11.71 -8.49 8.93
N ARG A 137 -12.02 -9.28 9.97
CA ARG A 137 -11.26 -10.51 10.31
C ARG A 137 -11.10 -11.48 9.13
N GLY A 138 -12.17 -11.77 8.39
CA GLY A 138 -12.11 -12.65 7.21
C GLY A 138 -11.28 -12.05 6.07
N ALA A 139 -11.46 -10.75 5.77
CA ALA A 139 -10.67 -10.04 4.79
C ALA A 139 -9.18 -9.94 5.20
N GLY A 140 -8.92 -9.77 6.49
CA GLY A 140 -7.57 -9.74 7.04
C GLY A 140 -6.84 -11.07 6.86
N VAL A 141 -7.50 -12.20 7.17
CA VAL A 141 -6.94 -13.54 6.97
C VAL A 141 -6.72 -13.85 5.49
N ALA A 142 -7.71 -13.54 4.64
CA ALA A 142 -7.55 -13.73 3.19
C ALA A 142 -6.39 -12.90 2.62
N ALA A 143 -6.28 -11.63 3.01
CA ALA A 143 -5.16 -10.77 2.59
C ALA A 143 -3.82 -11.28 3.13
N PHE A 144 -3.76 -11.76 4.38
CA PHE A 144 -2.55 -12.37 4.95
C PHE A 144 -2.07 -13.56 4.12
N LEU A 145 -2.98 -14.49 3.79
CA LEU A 145 -2.62 -15.68 3.02
C LEU A 145 -2.18 -15.33 1.60
N LEU A 146 -2.92 -14.47 0.90
CA LEU A 146 -2.65 -14.13 -0.49
C LEU A 146 -1.38 -13.26 -0.65
N LEU A 147 -1.26 -12.19 0.14
CA LEU A 147 -0.09 -11.31 0.10
C LEU A 147 1.15 -12.00 0.66
N GLY A 148 1.00 -12.80 1.71
CA GLY A 148 2.09 -13.60 2.28
C GLY A 148 2.60 -14.63 1.30
N PHE A 149 1.71 -15.40 0.66
CA PHE A 149 2.06 -16.36 -0.37
C PHE A 149 2.82 -15.70 -1.53
N GLN A 150 2.29 -14.59 -2.07
CA GLN A 150 2.94 -13.88 -3.17
C GLN A 150 4.29 -13.26 -2.74
N GLY A 151 4.37 -12.73 -1.52
CA GLY A 151 5.62 -12.23 -0.96
C GLY A 151 6.68 -13.30 -0.82
N LEU A 152 6.30 -14.52 -0.43
CA LEU A 152 7.22 -15.67 -0.35
C LEU A 152 7.70 -16.13 -1.73
N ILE A 153 6.83 -16.14 -2.74
CA ILE A 153 7.24 -16.44 -4.13
C ILE A 153 8.27 -15.42 -4.61
N PHE A 154 8.01 -14.12 -4.43
CA PHE A 154 8.97 -13.09 -4.85
C PHE A 154 10.27 -13.16 -4.05
N ALA A 155 10.20 -13.45 -2.74
CA ALA A 155 11.39 -13.66 -1.94
C ALA A 155 12.21 -14.88 -2.41
N ALA A 156 11.55 -15.96 -2.79
CA ALA A 156 12.24 -17.15 -3.34
C ALA A 156 12.99 -16.82 -4.65
N TRP A 157 12.38 -15.99 -5.54
CA TRP A 157 13.05 -15.51 -6.73
C TRP A 157 14.30 -14.67 -6.39
N GLU A 158 14.20 -13.73 -5.45
CA GLU A 158 15.35 -12.90 -5.05
C GLU A 158 16.45 -13.70 -4.34
N ILE A 159 16.10 -14.66 -3.50
CA ILE A 159 17.07 -15.57 -2.86
C ILE A 159 17.82 -16.40 -3.90
N ARG A 160 17.19 -16.72 -5.02
CA ARG A 160 17.80 -17.47 -6.12
C ARG A 160 18.81 -16.63 -6.92
N GLN A 161 18.61 -15.32 -7.03
CA GLN A 161 19.42 -14.45 -7.91
C GLN A 161 20.94 -14.57 -7.70
N PRO A 162 21.49 -14.56 -6.46
CA PRO A 162 22.94 -14.69 -6.24
C PRO A 162 23.54 -16.02 -6.72
N PHE A 163 22.72 -17.04 -6.95
CA PHE A 163 23.18 -18.35 -7.42
C PHE A 163 23.15 -18.47 -8.95
N VAL A 164 22.50 -17.55 -9.63
CA VAL A 164 22.25 -17.59 -11.09
C VAL A 164 22.99 -16.48 -11.83
N TYR A 165 23.02 -15.28 -11.23
CA TYR A 165 23.74 -14.17 -11.84
C TYR A 165 25.23 -14.28 -11.61
N PRO A 166 26.06 -13.87 -12.60
CA PRO A 166 27.48 -13.68 -12.41
C PRO A 166 27.75 -12.75 -11.21
N SER A 167 28.77 -13.10 -10.43
CA SER A 167 29.13 -12.35 -9.21
C SER A 167 29.39 -10.84 -9.47
N GLU A 168 29.81 -10.49 -10.67
CA GLU A 168 30.08 -9.12 -11.11
C GLU A 168 28.79 -8.31 -11.34
N LEU A 169 27.70 -9.00 -11.75
CA LEU A 169 26.42 -8.36 -12.04
C LEU A 169 25.52 -8.25 -10.81
N TYR A 170 25.70 -9.13 -9.82
CA TYR A 170 24.83 -9.15 -8.65
C TYR A 170 24.85 -7.86 -7.81
N PRO A 171 25.97 -7.21 -7.55
CA PRO A 171 25.95 -5.88 -6.91
C PRO A 171 25.15 -4.85 -7.70
N ALA A 172 25.30 -4.82 -9.03
CA ALA A 172 24.56 -3.90 -9.89
C ALA A 172 23.03 -4.13 -9.83
N TRP A 173 22.60 -5.34 -9.52
CA TRP A 173 21.19 -5.67 -9.29
C TRP A 173 20.53 -4.81 -8.21
N PHE A 174 21.28 -4.43 -7.15
CA PHE A 174 20.79 -3.60 -6.04
C PHE A 174 21.17 -2.14 -6.12
N ILE A 175 22.37 -1.83 -6.63
CA ILE A 175 22.87 -0.45 -6.64
C ILE A 175 22.76 0.22 -8.01
N GLY A 176 22.43 -0.54 -9.07
CA GLY A 176 22.43 -0.03 -10.45
C GLY A 176 23.83 0.00 -11.05
N GLY A 177 23.96 0.51 -12.26
CA GLY A 177 25.21 0.67 -13.00
C GLY A 177 25.09 0.22 -14.45
N GLU A 178 26.18 0.41 -15.22
CA GLU A 178 26.22 0.17 -16.68
C GLU A 178 25.69 -1.18 -17.18
N PRO A 179 25.85 -2.31 -16.45
CA PRO A 179 25.40 -3.59 -16.96
C PRO A 179 23.87 -3.74 -17.01
N LEU A 180 23.13 -2.86 -16.31
CA LEU A 180 21.68 -2.98 -16.18
C LEU A 180 20.98 -1.76 -16.81
N THR A 181 20.24 -1.99 -17.88
CA THR A 181 19.36 -0.98 -18.47
C THR A 181 18.00 -1.00 -17.76
N THR A 182 17.78 0.00 -16.90
CA THR A 182 16.49 0.24 -16.26
C THR A 182 15.84 1.51 -16.81
N PRO A 183 14.50 1.65 -16.75
CA PRO A 183 13.85 2.93 -17.04
C PRO A 183 14.42 4.02 -16.12
N LEU A 184 14.64 5.22 -16.67
CA LEU A 184 15.39 6.30 -16.00
C LEU A 184 14.81 6.72 -14.65
N THR A 185 13.50 6.62 -14.48
CA THR A 185 12.81 6.96 -13.21
C THR A 185 12.56 5.76 -12.29
N GLU A 186 13.07 4.59 -12.61
CA GLU A 186 12.94 3.38 -11.81
C GLU A 186 14.25 3.04 -11.08
N GLY A 187 14.12 2.45 -9.90
CA GLY A 187 15.28 1.96 -9.16
C GLY A 187 15.82 0.65 -9.74
N PRO A 188 17.01 0.21 -9.28
CA PRO A 188 17.56 -1.09 -9.64
C PRO A 188 16.60 -2.24 -9.35
N PRO A 189 16.58 -3.30 -10.18
CA PRO A 189 15.59 -4.37 -10.06
C PRO A 189 15.53 -5.02 -8.69
N GLY A 190 16.68 -5.35 -8.08
CA GLY A 190 16.74 -5.96 -6.75
C GLY A 190 16.24 -5.03 -5.65
N TRP A 191 16.52 -3.72 -5.74
CA TRP A 191 15.95 -2.74 -4.80
C TRP A 191 14.42 -2.69 -4.90
N VAL A 192 13.89 -2.66 -6.12
CA VAL A 192 12.44 -2.64 -6.38
C VAL A 192 11.81 -3.94 -5.88
N ALA A 193 12.43 -5.09 -6.16
CA ALA A 193 11.94 -6.40 -5.72
C ALA A 193 11.90 -6.52 -4.19
N VAL A 194 12.99 -6.15 -3.49
CA VAL A 194 13.01 -6.15 -2.01
C VAL A 194 11.95 -5.20 -1.45
N THR A 195 11.77 -4.02 -2.06
CA THR A 195 10.72 -3.08 -1.64
C THR A 195 9.33 -3.72 -1.80
N HIS A 196 9.06 -4.40 -2.91
CA HIS A 196 7.79 -5.11 -3.13
C HIS A 196 7.58 -6.25 -2.14
N ILE A 197 8.61 -7.06 -1.88
CA ILE A 197 8.57 -8.15 -0.89
C ILE A 197 8.23 -7.60 0.49
N LEU A 198 8.91 -6.54 0.93
CA LEU A 198 8.65 -5.91 2.22
C LEU A 198 7.22 -5.34 2.31
N MET A 199 6.74 -4.69 1.25
CA MET A 199 5.37 -4.20 1.20
C MET A 199 4.35 -5.33 1.34
N LEU A 200 4.53 -6.43 0.63
CA LEU A 200 3.66 -7.61 0.66
C LEU A 200 3.62 -8.22 2.06
N LEU A 201 4.78 -8.47 2.66
CA LEU A 201 4.89 -9.09 3.99
C LEU A 201 4.35 -8.18 5.10
N VAL A 202 4.68 -6.87 5.07
CA VAL A 202 4.16 -5.91 6.05
C VAL A 202 2.65 -5.73 5.91
N ALA A 203 2.13 -5.70 4.67
CA ALA A 203 0.69 -5.64 4.44
C ALA A 203 -0.02 -6.91 4.91
N ALA A 204 0.58 -8.09 4.68
CA ALA A 204 0.05 -9.37 5.13
C ALA A 204 -0.06 -9.43 6.66
N VAL A 205 1.04 -9.18 7.37
CA VAL A 205 1.06 -9.17 8.85
C VAL A 205 0.13 -8.09 9.40
N GLY A 206 0.17 -6.90 8.84
CA GLY A 206 -0.73 -5.81 9.22
C GLY A 206 -2.21 -6.14 9.01
N ALA A 207 -2.54 -6.91 7.96
CA ALA A 207 -3.93 -7.29 7.66
C ALA A 207 -4.51 -8.25 8.71
N VAL A 208 -3.76 -9.27 9.13
CA VAL A 208 -4.20 -10.19 10.19
C VAL A 208 -4.23 -9.52 11.56
N ALA A 209 -3.32 -8.56 11.81
CA ALA A 209 -3.31 -7.75 13.02
C ALA A 209 -4.43 -6.68 13.05
N GLY A 210 -5.16 -6.49 11.95
CA GLY A 210 -6.19 -5.46 11.84
C GLY A 210 -5.67 -4.03 11.86
N ALA A 211 -4.42 -3.83 11.43
CA ALA A 211 -3.76 -2.53 11.44
C ALA A 211 -4.34 -1.58 10.39
N ALA A 212 -4.51 -0.30 10.73
CA ALA A 212 -5.10 0.69 9.84
C ALA A 212 -4.30 0.93 8.54
N HIS A 213 -2.97 0.75 8.59
CA HIS A 213 -2.10 0.89 7.41
C HIS A 213 -2.17 -0.31 6.47
N ALA A 214 -2.63 -1.47 6.92
CA ALA A 214 -2.65 -2.70 6.12
C ALA A 214 -3.51 -2.57 4.87
N ARG A 215 -4.64 -1.87 4.97
CA ARG A 215 -5.54 -1.68 3.84
C ARG A 215 -4.92 -0.83 2.71
N PRO A 216 -4.43 0.40 2.94
CA PRO A 216 -3.79 1.18 1.89
C PRO A 216 -2.50 0.51 1.37
N LEU A 217 -1.68 -0.09 2.24
CA LEU A 217 -0.46 -0.78 1.82
C LEU A 217 -0.78 -2.02 0.98
N GLY A 218 -1.76 -2.82 1.40
CA GLY A 218 -2.19 -4.01 0.67
C GLY A 218 -2.84 -3.70 -0.68
N LEU A 219 -3.54 -2.57 -0.81
CA LEU A 219 -4.07 -2.11 -2.11
C LEU A 219 -2.94 -1.72 -3.06
N ILE A 220 -1.92 -0.99 -2.59
CA ILE A 220 -0.76 -0.63 -3.41
C ILE A 220 0.02 -1.90 -3.78
N ALA A 221 0.31 -2.78 -2.82
CA ALA A 221 1.00 -4.04 -3.06
C ALA A 221 0.23 -4.95 -4.03
N GLY A 222 -1.10 -5.06 -3.88
CA GLY A 222 -1.98 -5.77 -4.81
C GLY A 222 -1.96 -5.19 -6.23
N GLY A 223 -1.85 -3.86 -6.35
CA GLY A 223 -1.65 -3.18 -7.63
C GLY A 223 -0.33 -3.58 -8.29
N PHE A 224 0.77 -3.66 -7.55
CA PHE A 224 2.06 -4.14 -8.07
C PHE A 224 2.03 -5.61 -8.46
N VAL A 225 1.40 -6.47 -7.65
CA VAL A 225 1.21 -7.89 -7.99
C VAL A 225 0.40 -8.02 -9.28
N LEU A 226 -0.71 -7.30 -9.42
CA LEU A 226 -1.52 -7.31 -10.64
C LEU A 226 -0.70 -6.85 -11.85
N SER A 227 0.03 -5.73 -11.71
CA SER A 227 0.89 -5.21 -12.78
C SER A 227 1.94 -6.24 -13.22
N SER A 228 2.62 -6.89 -12.28
CA SER A 228 3.58 -7.96 -12.55
C SER A 228 2.94 -9.14 -13.28
N GLY A 229 1.75 -9.58 -12.85
CA GLY A 229 0.99 -10.64 -13.50
C GLY A 229 0.59 -10.29 -14.93
N VAL A 230 0.09 -9.06 -15.15
CA VAL A 230 -0.31 -8.58 -16.48
C VAL A 230 0.88 -8.52 -17.42
N LEU A 231 2.02 -7.97 -17.00
CA LEU A 231 3.23 -7.89 -17.82
C LEU A 231 3.82 -9.28 -18.10
N GLY A 232 3.86 -10.16 -17.10
CA GLY A 232 4.31 -11.54 -17.27
C GLY A 232 3.43 -12.31 -18.26
N MET A 233 2.11 -12.20 -18.14
CA MET A 233 1.19 -12.84 -19.10
C MET A 233 1.28 -12.26 -20.51
N ALA A 234 1.55 -10.95 -20.64
CA ALA A 234 1.81 -10.36 -21.96
C ALA A 234 3.00 -11.04 -22.66
N ARG A 235 4.10 -11.30 -21.92
CA ARG A 235 5.25 -12.06 -22.43
C ARG A 235 4.90 -13.50 -22.78
N VAL A 236 4.19 -14.19 -21.88
CA VAL A 236 3.75 -15.59 -22.09
C VAL A 236 2.93 -15.72 -23.38
N ILE A 237 2.02 -14.78 -23.63
CA ILE A 237 1.17 -14.77 -24.82
C ILE A 237 1.98 -14.39 -26.07
N HIS A 238 2.79 -13.34 -25.99
CA HIS A 238 3.57 -12.85 -27.13
C HIS A 238 4.57 -13.88 -27.68
N TYR A 239 5.23 -14.61 -26.78
CA TYR A 239 6.21 -15.63 -27.13
C TYR A 239 5.62 -17.03 -27.23
N GLU A 240 4.30 -17.19 -27.16
CA GLU A 240 3.57 -18.48 -27.25
C GLU A 240 4.11 -19.55 -26.28
N MET A 241 4.63 -19.10 -25.11
CA MET A 241 5.30 -19.97 -24.14
C MET A 241 4.37 -21.08 -23.62
N TYR A 242 3.07 -20.86 -23.63
CA TYR A 242 2.07 -21.83 -23.18
C TYR A 242 2.02 -23.07 -24.09
N GLU A 243 2.30 -22.95 -25.40
CA GLU A 243 2.33 -24.07 -26.33
C GLU A 243 3.50 -25.03 -26.08
N GLN A 244 4.58 -24.47 -25.55
CA GLN A 244 5.83 -25.21 -25.31
C GLN A 244 6.07 -25.47 -23.82
N PHE A 245 5.06 -25.32 -22.96
CA PHE A 245 5.22 -25.37 -21.50
C PHE A 245 6.02 -26.58 -21.02
N THR A 246 5.75 -27.78 -21.52
CA THR A 246 6.41 -29.01 -21.07
C THR A 246 7.86 -29.14 -21.55
N THR A 247 8.27 -28.38 -22.56
CA THR A 247 9.63 -28.40 -23.13
C THR A 247 10.48 -27.22 -22.66
N LEU A 248 9.86 -26.23 -22.02
CA LEU A 248 10.57 -25.09 -21.44
C LEU A 248 11.46 -25.54 -20.27
N ALA A 249 12.55 -24.82 -20.06
CA ALA A 249 13.34 -24.95 -18.84
C ALA A 249 12.48 -24.72 -17.60
N THR A 250 12.74 -25.43 -16.52
CA THR A 250 11.97 -25.34 -15.25
C THR A 250 11.81 -23.88 -14.77
N GLU A 251 12.83 -23.07 -14.98
CA GLU A 251 12.80 -21.65 -14.62
C GLU A 251 11.69 -20.88 -15.37
N ALA A 252 11.61 -21.06 -16.69
CA ALA A 252 10.58 -20.42 -17.50
C ALA A 252 9.17 -20.93 -17.13
N GLN A 253 9.03 -22.21 -16.81
CA GLN A 253 7.78 -22.78 -16.29
C GLN A 253 7.36 -22.11 -14.98
N LEU A 254 8.31 -21.95 -14.04
CA LEU A 254 8.05 -21.29 -12.75
C LEU A 254 7.74 -19.79 -12.90
N ASP A 255 8.43 -19.08 -13.81
CA ASP A 255 8.12 -17.66 -14.10
C ASP A 255 6.70 -17.52 -14.67
N MET A 256 6.32 -18.39 -15.58
CA MET A 256 4.96 -18.44 -16.12
C MET A 256 3.92 -18.72 -15.04
N MET A 257 4.16 -19.69 -14.14
CA MET A 257 3.27 -19.98 -13.01
C MET A 257 3.20 -18.80 -12.03
N THR A 258 4.31 -18.12 -11.80
CA THR A 258 4.36 -16.89 -10.99
C THR A 258 3.52 -15.78 -11.61
N SER A 259 3.61 -15.60 -12.92
CA SER A 259 2.81 -14.62 -13.66
C SER A 259 1.31 -14.91 -13.58
N VAL A 260 0.90 -16.17 -13.73
CA VAL A 260 -0.49 -16.62 -13.56
C VAL A 260 -0.96 -16.37 -12.12
N SER A 261 -0.16 -16.76 -11.11
CA SER A 261 -0.52 -16.54 -9.71
C SER A 261 -0.70 -15.06 -9.40
N SER A 262 0.21 -14.21 -9.89
CA SER A 262 0.14 -12.75 -9.71
C SER A 262 -1.10 -12.14 -10.36
N LEU A 263 -1.46 -12.61 -11.56
CA LEU A 263 -2.67 -12.17 -12.26
C LEU A 263 -3.95 -12.55 -11.52
N LEU A 264 -3.96 -13.67 -10.79
CA LEU A 264 -5.11 -14.10 -9.99
C LEU A 264 -5.14 -13.45 -8.62
N VAL A 265 -4.01 -13.41 -7.92
CA VAL A 265 -3.89 -12.88 -6.55
C VAL A 265 -4.13 -11.39 -6.51
N GLY A 266 -3.56 -10.63 -7.47
CA GLY A 266 -3.67 -9.17 -7.50
C GLY A 266 -5.11 -8.67 -7.42
N PRO A 267 -5.99 -9.03 -8.36
CA PRO A 267 -7.41 -8.61 -8.34
C PRO A 267 -8.16 -9.07 -7.09
N VAL A 268 -7.92 -10.31 -6.63
CA VAL A 268 -8.59 -10.82 -5.44
C VAL A 268 -8.21 -9.98 -4.20
N VAL A 269 -6.94 -9.65 -4.02
CA VAL A 269 -6.48 -8.77 -2.93
C VAL A 269 -7.12 -7.39 -3.05
N LEU A 270 -7.14 -6.80 -4.24
CA LEU A 270 -7.77 -5.50 -4.48
C LEU A 270 -9.26 -5.53 -4.11
N ILE A 271 -10.01 -6.55 -4.53
CA ILE A 271 -11.43 -6.71 -4.21
C ILE A 271 -11.65 -6.91 -2.71
N VAL A 272 -10.88 -7.79 -2.08
CA VAL A 272 -11.00 -8.11 -0.65
C VAL A 272 -10.73 -6.88 0.22
N LEU A 273 -9.68 -6.11 -0.10
CA LEU A 273 -9.30 -4.92 0.67
C LEU A 273 -10.08 -3.67 0.27
N ALA A 274 -10.67 -3.60 -0.93
CA ALA A 274 -11.55 -2.48 -1.32
C ALA A 274 -12.88 -2.50 -0.57
N ARG A 275 -13.37 -3.67 -0.14
CA ARG A 275 -14.62 -3.79 0.62
C ARG A 275 -14.51 -3.00 1.92
N LYS A 276 -15.54 -2.22 2.25
CA LYS A 276 -15.62 -1.52 3.54
C LYS A 276 -15.57 -2.57 4.65
N GLY A 277 -14.59 -2.48 5.55
CA GLY A 277 -14.60 -3.30 6.76
C GLY A 277 -15.91 -3.03 7.51
N VAL A 278 -16.55 -4.10 7.97
CA VAL A 278 -17.66 -3.95 8.92
C VAL A 278 -17.04 -3.26 10.14
N GLY A 279 -17.51 -2.04 10.46
CA GLY A 279 -17.06 -1.32 11.64
C GLY A 279 -17.12 -2.28 12.83
N ARG A 280 -16.03 -2.37 13.59
CA ARG A 280 -16.06 -3.12 14.84
C ARG A 280 -17.10 -2.41 15.68
N ALA A 281 -18.24 -3.05 15.94
CA ALA A 281 -19.20 -2.55 16.90
C ALA A 281 -18.39 -2.16 18.16
N PRO A 282 -18.67 -0.99 18.78
CA PRO A 282 -18.03 -0.65 20.04
C PRO A 282 -18.18 -1.90 20.92
N VAL A 283 -17.06 -2.41 21.44
CA VAL A 283 -17.11 -3.41 22.47
C VAL A 283 -17.77 -2.68 23.64
N GLY A 284 -19.11 -2.78 23.66
CA GLY A 284 -19.93 -2.25 24.73
C GLY A 284 -19.36 -2.78 26.03
N GLY A 285 -19.21 -1.89 26.99
CA GLY A 285 -18.63 -1.99 28.29
C GLY A 285 -18.13 -3.35 28.73
N ALA A 286 -16.90 -3.39 29.24
CA ALA A 286 -16.39 -4.58 29.91
C ALA A 286 -17.51 -5.19 30.78
N PRO A 287 -17.82 -6.50 30.62
CA PRO A 287 -18.74 -7.13 31.55
C PRO A 287 -18.18 -6.87 32.96
N GLY A 288 -18.99 -6.26 33.82
CA GLY A 288 -18.60 -6.10 35.22
C GLY A 288 -18.20 -7.48 35.77
N PRO A 289 -17.39 -7.56 36.84
CA PRO A 289 -16.79 -8.82 37.31
C PRO A 289 -17.81 -9.91 37.73
N TRP A 290 -19.08 -9.68 37.53
CA TRP A 290 -20.17 -10.58 37.90
C TRP A 290 -21.13 -10.96 36.76
N GLY A 291 -20.81 -10.65 35.49
CA GLY A 291 -21.62 -11.02 34.32
C GLY A 291 -21.20 -12.37 33.71
N GLY A 292 -21.44 -13.48 34.39
CA GLY A 292 -21.31 -14.82 33.82
C GLY A 292 -22.38 -15.06 32.75
N VAL A 293 -21.96 -15.20 31.48
CA VAL A 293 -22.82 -15.65 30.39
C VAL A 293 -22.96 -17.16 30.52
N GLY A 294 -24.12 -17.62 31.02
CA GLY A 294 -24.48 -19.03 30.95
C GLY A 294 -24.66 -19.48 29.49
N PRO A 295 -24.41 -20.77 29.16
CA PRO A 295 -24.45 -21.28 27.79
C PRO A 295 -25.84 -21.39 27.13
N TRP A 296 -26.85 -20.86 27.76
CA TRP A 296 -28.24 -20.88 27.23
C TRP A 296 -28.80 -19.47 27.31
N GLY A 297 -28.81 -18.76 26.22
CA GLY A 297 -29.41 -17.45 26.07
C GLY A 297 -30.92 -17.51 26.16
N VAL A 298 -31.48 -17.28 27.34
CA VAL A 298 -32.88 -16.92 27.51
C VAL A 298 -32.96 -15.40 27.49
N GLN A 299 -33.48 -14.87 26.41
CA GLN A 299 -33.82 -13.45 26.28
C GLN A 299 -34.95 -13.15 27.27
N PRO A 300 -34.81 -12.19 28.21
CA PRO A 300 -35.91 -11.81 29.06
C PRO A 300 -37.01 -11.15 28.21
N PRO A 301 -38.30 -11.44 28.46
CA PRO A 301 -39.38 -10.83 27.70
C PRO A 301 -39.44 -9.32 27.94
N ALA A 302 -39.42 -8.57 26.86
CA ALA A 302 -39.72 -7.14 26.86
C ALA A 302 -41.18 -6.99 27.27
N HIS A 303 -41.43 -6.41 28.40
CA HIS A 303 -42.62 -5.73 28.94
C HIS A 303 -42.86 -6.10 30.42
N ALA A 304 -42.25 -5.30 31.31
CA ALA A 304 -42.77 -5.12 32.66
C ALA A 304 -43.54 -3.79 32.69
N PRO A 305 -44.78 -3.77 33.13
CA PRO A 305 -45.53 -2.51 33.28
C PRO A 305 -44.91 -1.67 34.41
N HIS A 306 -44.90 -0.37 34.18
CA HIS A 306 -44.42 0.63 35.15
C HIS A 306 -45.15 0.47 36.48
N GLN A 307 -44.43 0.06 37.54
CA GLN A 307 -44.91 0.19 38.91
C GLN A 307 -44.71 1.66 39.33
N PRO A 308 -45.74 2.30 39.92
CA PRO A 308 -45.60 3.62 40.51
C PRO A 308 -44.68 3.57 41.73
N PRO A 309 -43.89 4.64 41.99
CA PRO A 309 -42.96 4.64 43.12
C PRO A 309 -43.70 4.63 44.45
N ALA A 310 -43.32 3.69 45.33
CA ALA A 310 -43.78 3.66 46.71
C ALA A 310 -43.27 4.86 47.51
N PRO A 311 -44.07 5.44 48.41
CA PRO A 311 -43.62 6.53 49.26
C PRO A 311 -42.64 6.01 50.31
N GLY A 312 -41.33 6.31 50.11
CA GLY A 312 -40.25 6.01 51.05
C GLY A 312 -40.04 7.13 52.04
N PHE A 313 -40.20 6.86 53.31
CA PHE A 313 -39.69 7.70 54.38
C PHE A 313 -38.17 7.66 54.40
N GLY A 314 -37.53 8.72 53.92
CA GLY A 314 -36.08 8.92 54.05
C GLY A 314 -35.75 9.75 55.30
N PRO A 315 -34.64 9.47 56.01
CA PRO A 315 -34.20 10.28 57.15
C PRO A 315 -33.72 11.68 56.69
N PRO A 316 -33.79 12.72 57.56
CA PRO A 316 -33.44 14.08 57.21
C PRO A 316 -31.94 14.23 56.93
N GLN A 317 -31.61 14.70 55.73
CA GLN A 317 -30.26 15.07 55.36
C GLN A 317 -29.86 16.37 56.04
N GLY A 318 -28.80 16.30 56.86
CA GLY A 318 -28.17 17.43 57.55
C GLY A 318 -27.54 18.39 56.54
N GLY A 319 -27.77 19.70 56.78
CA GLY A 319 -27.26 20.80 55.98
C GLY A 319 -25.73 20.87 55.95
N GLY A 320 -25.15 20.68 54.78
CA GLY A 320 -23.74 20.97 54.53
C GLY A 320 -23.56 22.44 54.13
N PHE A 321 -22.72 23.15 54.88
CA PHE A 321 -22.31 24.51 54.55
C PHE A 321 -21.51 24.51 53.25
N GLY A 322 -22.00 25.23 52.27
CA GLY A 322 -21.26 25.48 51.02
C GLY A 322 -20.07 26.41 51.22
N PRO A 323 -19.02 26.29 50.39
CA PRO A 323 -17.86 27.18 50.48
C PRO A 323 -18.24 28.65 50.18
N PRO A 324 -17.56 29.64 50.78
CA PRO A 324 -17.85 31.04 50.59
C PRO A 324 -17.52 31.51 49.14
N PRO A 325 -18.23 32.53 48.63
CA PRO A 325 -18.00 33.05 47.29
C PRO A 325 -16.62 33.72 47.18
N ALA A 326 -15.95 33.45 46.05
CA ALA A 326 -14.66 34.03 45.72
C ALA A 326 -14.74 35.57 45.56
N SER A 327 -13.78 36.28 46.17
CA SER A 327 -13.65 37.72 46.07
C SER A 327 -13.32 38.18 44.64
N PRO A 328 -13.84 39.36 44.20
CA PRO A 328 -13.52 39.90 42.86
C PRO A 328 -12.04 40.36 42.81
N PRO A 329 -11.40 40.31 41.63
CA PRO A 329 -10.02 40.75 41.47
C PRO A 329 -9.92 42.32 41.57
N PRO A 330 -8.79 42.84 42.05
CA PRO A 330 -8.59 44.28 42.14
C PRO A 330 -8.46 44.90 40.76
N ARG A 331 -9.11 46.05 40.59
CA ARG A 331 -8.95 46.95 39.46
C ARG A 331 -7.66 47.75 39.63
N TRP A 332 -6.77 47.61 38.64
CA TRP A 332 -5.71 48.58 38.35
C TRP A 332 -5.91 49.15 36.95
#